data_feb76c5ba595a9002fdeb16b45ff6039
#
_entry.id   feb76c5ba595a9002fdeb16b45ff6039
#
_cell.length_a   1.000
_cell.length_b   1.000
_cell.length_c   1.000
_cell.angle_alpha   90.00
_cell.angle_beta   90.00
_cell.angle_gamma   90.00
#
_symmetry.space_group_name_H-M   'P 1'
#
loop_
_entity.id
_entity.type
_entity.pdbx_description
1 polymer ?
#
loop_
_entity_poly.entity_id
_entity_poly.type
_entity_poly.pdbx_seq_one_letter_code
_entity_poly.pdbx_strand_id
1 'polypeptide(L)'
;MKRHSSRFQSHVITELNITPLMDLVFVLLIIFMITTPLIEQQIALSLPKAAATPQTPVNPKSVLNVNIDATGTIYLSNKKVRLRELEIAIAKQMEDDPNSAVALRADSKLQYQQLVDVLDLIKKSGAKLGLATTPNQ
;
A
#
# COMPACT_ATOMS: atom_id res chain seq x y z
N MET A 1 32.12 73.29 -30.93
CA MET A 1 32.04 72.61 -29.65
C MET A 1 30.93 71.60 -29.75
N LYS A 2 31.25 70.33 -29.94
CA LYS A 2 30.26 69.23 -30.01
C LYS A 2 30.20 68.60 -28.62
N ARG A 3 29.04 68.78 -27.93
CA ARG A 3 28.79 68.06 -26.67
C ARG A 3 28.37 66.68 -26.95
N HIS A 4 29.20 65.68 -26.58
CA HIS A 4 28.86 64.29 -26.53
C HIS A 4 27.94 64.08 -25.33
N SER A 5 26.64 63.83 -25.60
CA SER A 5 25.70 63.36 -24.63
C SER A 5 25.92 61.84 -24.44
N SER A 6 26.55 61.48 -23.34
CA SER A 6 26.67 60.13 -22.86
C SER A 6 25.29 59.66 -22.37
N ARG A 7 24.60 58.85 -23.16
CA ARG A 7 23.39 58.15 -22.72
C ARG A 7 23.80 57.04 -21.76
N PHE A 8 23.61 57.25 -20.50
CA PHE A 8 23.61 56.19 -19.50
C PHE A 8 22.46 55.26 -19.83
N GLN A 9 22.77 54.08 -20.37
CA GLN A 9 21.82 52.99 -20.42
C GLN A 9 21.68 52.45 -19.00
N SER A 10 20.56 52.76 -18.36
CA SER A 10 20.14 52.12 -17.13
C SER A 10 19.90 50.63 -17.47
N HIS A 11 20.78 49.75 -17.01
CA HIS A 11 20.48 48.35 -16.92
C HIS A 11 19.32 48.18 -15.96
N VAL A 12 18.13 48.04 -16.50
CA VAL A 12 16.99 47.58 -15.73
C VAL A 12 17.32 46.13 -15.38
N ILE A 13 17.85 45.93 -14.18
CA ILE A 13 17.93 44.61 -13.57
C ILE A 13 16.48 44.23 -13.33
N THR A 14 15.95 43.41 -14.22
CA THR A 14 14.65 42.80 -13.99
C THR A 14 14.85 41.82 -12.85
N GLU A 15 14.59 42.30 -11.63
CA GLU A 15 14.57 41.41 -10.46
C GLU A 15 13.51 40.34 -10.71
N LEU A 16 13.98 39.11 -10.94
CA LEU A 16 13.12 37.97 -11.04
C LEU A 16 12.40 37.80 -9.70
N ASN A 17 11.12 38.15 -9.70
CA ASN A 17 10.29 37.91 -8.53
C ASN A 17 10.09 36.40 -8.38
N ILE A 18 10.84 35.79 -7.45
CA ILE A 18 10.83 34.35 -7.18
C ILE A 18 9.62 33.89 -6.36
N THR A 19 8.83 34.84 -5.83
CA THR A 19 7.68 34.53 -4.96
C THR A 19 6.64 33.64 -5.64
N PRO A 20 6.19 33.91 -6.90
CA PRO A 20 5.25 33.00 -7.56
C PRO A 20 5.86 31.65 -7.91
N LEU A 21 7.20 31.59 -8.12
CA LEU A 21 7.89 30.32 -8.35
C LEU A 21 7.93 29.47 -7.09
N MET A 22 8.19 30.09 -5.94
CA MET A 22 8.18 29.41 -4.65
C MET A 22 6.79 28.89 -4.29
N ASP A 23 5.73 29.62 -4.59
CA ASP A 23 4.35 29.18 -4.37
C ASP A 23 4.04 27.92 -5.19
N LEU A 24 4.43 27.89 -6.46
CA LEU A 24 4.28 26.71 -7.30
C LEU A 24 5.01 25.49 -6.71
N VAL A 25 6.24 25.67 -6.23
CA VAL A 25 7.03 24.60 -5.61
C VAL A 25 6.38 24.12 -4.32
N PHE A 26 5.85 25.02 -3.48
CA PHE A 26 5.12 24.65 -2.28
C PHE A 26 3.85 23.85 -2.58
N VAL A 27 3.07 24.24 -3.56
CA VAL A 27 1.86 23.52 -3.98
C VAL A 27 2.23 22.13 -4.48
N LEU A 28 3.26 21.99 -5.31
CA LEU A 28 3.75 20.68 -5.77
C LEU A 28 4.20 19.81 -4.59
N LEU A 29 4.93 20.37 -3.63
CA LEU A 29 5.41 19.67 -2.46
C LEU A 29 4.25 19.17 -1.60
N ILE A 30 3.20 19.96 -1.40
CA ILE A 30 1.99 19.56 -0.67
C ILE A 30 1.26 18.44 -1.41
N ILE A 31 1.12 18.55 -2.74
CA ILE A 31 0.50 17.49 -3.55
C ILE A 31 1.28 16.18 -3.42
N PHE A 32 2.59 16.21 -3.53
CA PHE A 32 3.43 15.03 -3.31
C PHE A 32 3.29 14.47 -1.90
N MET A 33 3.22 15.33 -0.86
CA MET A 33 3.03 14.90 0.52
C MET A 33 1.69 14.19 0.73
N ILE A 34 0.62 14.63 0.06
CA ILE A 34 -0.71 14.01 0.16
C ILE A 34 -0.79 12.73 -0.67
N THR A 35 -0.11 12.67 -1.83
CA THR A 35 -0.19 11.53 -2.74
C THR A 35 0.76 10.39 -2.39
N THR A 36 1.90 10.66 -1.74
CA THR A 36 2.88 9.65 -1.33
C THR A 36 2.37 8.60 -0.34
N PRO A 37 1.47 8.88 0.62
CA PRO A 37 0.95 7.84 1.52
C PRO A 37 0.04 6.81 0.85
N LEU A 38 -0.42 7.07 -0.37
CA LEU A 38 -1.30 6.17 -1.12
C LEU A 38 -0.54 5.07 -1.89
N ILE A 39 0.77 5.07 -1.85
CA ILE A 39 1.50 3.86 -2.21
C ILE A 39 1.23 2.88 -1.06
N GLU A 40 0.11 2.16 -1.18
CA GLU A 40 -0.05 0.90 -0.47
C GLU A 40 1.27 0.16 -0.69
N GLN A 41 2.03 0.03 0.38
CA GLN A 41 3.18 -0.85 0.38
C GLN A 41 2.63 -2.23 0.00
N GLN A 42 2.65 -2.54 -1.26
CA GLN A 42 2.67 -3.92 -1.70
C GLN A 42 3.94 -4.48 -1.07
N ILE A 43 3.80 -4.89 0.18
CA ILE A 43 4.85 -5.63 0.86
C ILE A 43 5.06 -6.83 -0.02
N ALA A 44 6.15 -6.77 -0.80
CA ALA A 44 6.69 -7.99 -1.35
C ALA A 44 6.78 -8.94 -0.17
N LEU A 45 5.95 -9.97 -0.16
CA LEU A 45 5.95 -11.02 0.84
C LEU A 45 7.34 -11.66 0.80
N SER A 46 8.29 -11.04 1.52
CA SER A 46 9.50 -11.72 1.91
C SER A 46 9.09 -12.78 2.92
N LEU A 47 8.71 -13.93 2.40
CA LEU A 47 8.56 -15.12 3.22
C LEU A 47 9.86 -15.30 4.02
N PRO A 48 9.80 -15.40 5.35
CA PRO A 48 10.99 -15.76 6.11
C PRO A 48 11.53 -17.07 5.53
N LYS A 49 12.81 -17.12 5.27
CA LYS A 49 13.54 -18.31 4.84
C LYS A 49 13.53 -19.35 5.97
N ALA A 50 12.41 -19.99 6.18
CA ALA A 50 12.32 -21.20 6.96
C ALA A 50 12.01 -22.34 5.99
N ALA A 51 13.04 -23.12 5.71
CA ALA A 51 13.07 -24.34 4.92
C ALA A 51 12.72 -24.17 3.43
N ALA A 52 13.74 -24.33 2.60
CA ALA A 52 13.69 -24.36 1.16
C ALA A 52 12.73 -25.45 0.65
N THR A 53 11.50 -25.05 0.39
CA THR A 53 10.63 -25.75 -0.56
C THR A 53 10.65 -24.92 -1.84
N PRO A 54 10.75 -25.51 -3.03
CA PRO A 54 10.87 -24.76 -4.28
C PRO A 54 9.67 -23.84 -4.44
N GLN A 55 9.93 -22.53 -4.41
CA GLN A 55 8.92 -21.49 -4.58
C GLN A 55 8.50 -21.48 -6.04
N THR A 56 7.34 -22.05 -6.32
CA THR A 56 6.61 -21.71 -7.54
C THR A 56 6.34 -20.20 -7.50
N PRO A 57 6.67 -19.42 -8.55
CA PRO A 57 6.40 -17.99 -8.57
C PRO A 57 4.91 -17.75 -8.41
N VAL A 58 4.50 -17.22 -7.27
CA VAL A 58 3.10 -16.87 -7.01
C VAL A 58 2.80 -15.62 -7.84
N ASN A 59 1.89 -15.75 -8.79
CA ASN A 59 1.43 -14.63 -9.58
C ASN A 59 0.77 -13.60 -8.62
N PRO A 60 1.19 -12.31 -8.62
CA PRO A 60 0.62 -11.31 -7.71
C PRO A 60 -0.89 -11.10 -7.87
N LYS A 61 -1.48 -11.57 -8.96
CA LYS A 61 -2.94 -11.55 -9.18
C LYS A 61 -3.71 -12.63 -8.43
N SER A 62 -3.02 -13.63 -7.87
CA SER A 62 -3.63 -14.73 -7.15
C SER A 62 -3.49 -14.63 -5.62
N VAL A 63 -3.24 -13.43 -5.10
CA VAL A 63 -3.14 -13.19 -3.66
C VAL A 63 -4.38 -12.46 -3.17
N LEU A 64 -5.14 -13.10 -2.29
CA LEU A 64 -6.26 -12.50 -1.58
C LEU A 64 -5.77 -11.80 -0.31
N ASN A 65 -5.95 -10.47 -0.25
CA ASN A 65 -5.61 -9.71 0.94
C ASN A 65 -6.79 -9.68 1.92
N VAL A 66 -6.61 -10.27 3.09
CA VAL A 66 -7.57 -10.31 4.18
C VAL A 66 -7.01 -9.50 5.35
N ASN A 67 -7.73 -8.49 5.77
CA ASN A 67 -7.37 -7.67 6.93
C ASN A 67 -8.42 -7.84 8.03
N ILE A 68 -7.99 -7.94 9.29
CA ILE A 68 -8.89 -7.98 10.44
C ILE A 68 -8.50 -6.82 11.37
N ASP A 69 -9.46 -5.97 11.68
CA ASP A 69 -9.23 -4.87 12.60
C ASP A 69 -9.31 -5.30 14.08
N ALA A 70 -9.01 -4.38 14.98
CA ALA A 70 -9.06 -4.61 16.44
C ALA A 70 -10.45 -5.01 16.95
N THR A 71 -11.52 -4.73 16.20
CA THR A 71 -12.90 -5.05 16.55
C THR A 71 -13.33 -6.43 16.03
N GLY A 72 -12.46 -7.13 15.29
CA GLY A 72 -12.79 -8.40 14.66
C GLY A 72 -13.53 -8.28 13.31
N THR A 73 -13.61 -7.07 12.77
CA THR A 73 -14.20 -6.85 11.46
C THR A 73 -13.24 -7.29 10.37
N ILE A 74 -13.73 -8.12 9.45
CA ILE A 74 -12.94 -8.69 8.35
C ILE A 74 -13.11 -7.83 7.11
N TYR A 75 -12.00 -7.51 6.47
CA TYR A 75 -11.95 -6.79 5.19
C TYR A 75 -11.26 -7.64 4.13
N LEU A 76 -11.93 -7.86 3.02
CA LEU A 76 -11.36 -8.49 1.82
C LEU A 76 -11.12 -7.41 0.77
N SER A 77 -9.86 -7.16 0.42
CA SER A 77 -9.48 -6.12 -0.55
C SER A 77 -10.18 -4.77 -0.28
N ASN A 78 -10.18 -4.31 0.98
CA ASN A 78 -10.83 -3.08 1.48
C ASN A 78 -12.37 -3.08 1.55
N LYS A 79 -13.03 -4.19 1.26
CA LYS A 79 -14.48 -4.34 1.47
C LYS A 79 -14.75 -5.10 2.76
N LYS A 80 -15.63 -4.57 3.59
CA LYS A 80 -16.11 -5.27 4.79
C LYS A 80 -16.89 -6.51 4.37
N VAL A 81 -16.49 -7.67 4.88
CA VAL A 81 -17.15 -8.95 4.60
C VAL A 81 -17.40 -9.71 5.89
N ARG A 82 -18.40 -10.59 5.87
CA ARG A 82 -18.63 -11.54 6.94
C ARG A 82 -17.79 -12.80 6.74
N LEU A 83 -17.59 -13.57 7.79
CA LEU A 83 -16.84 -14.81 7.76
C LEU A 83 -17.31 -15.77 6.64
N ARG A 84 -18.62 -15.87 6.45
CA ARG A 84 -19.23 -16.71 5.41
C ARG A 84 -18.96 -16.20 3.99
N GLU A 85 -18.95 -14.87 3.81
CA GLU A 85 -18.63 -14.25 2.53
C GLU A 85 -17.14 -14.42 2.19
N LEU A 86 -16.28 -14.37 3.21
CA LEU A 86 -14.86 -14.67 3.07
C LEU A 86 -14.64 -16.14 2.62
N GLU A 87 -15.36 -17.09 3.22
CA GLU A 87 -15.30 -18.50 2.83
C GLU A 87 -15.65 -18.72 1.36
N ILE A 88 -16.75 -18.11 0.89
CA ILE A 88 -17.17 -18.18 -0.50
C ILE A 88 -16.14 -17.55 -1.43
N ALA A 89 -15.59 -16.40 -1.06
CA ALA A 89 -14.58 -15.72 -1.87
C ALA A 89 -13.28 -16.52 -2.00
N ILE A 90 -12.84 -17.16 -0.92
CA ILE A 90 -11.66 -18.01 -0.95
C ILE A 90 -11.92 -19.27 -1.79
N ALA A 91 -13.08 -19.91 -1.63
CA ALA A 91 -13.45 -21.09 -2.41
C ALA A 91 -13.48 -20.78 -3.91
N LYS A 92 -14.08 -19.66 -4.29
CA LYS A 92 -14.10 -19.21 -5.69
C LYS A 92 -12.70 -18.94 -6.24
N GLN A 93 -11.86 -18.30 -5.45
CA GLN A 93 -10.48 -18.03 -5.86
C GLN A 93 -9.67 -19.29 -6.05
N MET A 94 -9.91 -20.31 -5.22
CA MET A 94 -9.25 -21.61 -5.32
C MET A 94 -9.72 -22.43 -6.53
N GLU A 95 -10.98 -22.24 -6.97
CA GLU A 95 -11.46 -22.80 -8.22
C GLU A 95 -10.80 -22.18 -9.44
N ASP A 96 -10.62 -20.84 -9.42
CA ASP A 96 -10.00 -20.10 -10.52
C ASP A 96 -8.48 -20.33 -10.58
N ASP A 97 -7.81 -20.39 -9.43
CA ASP A 97 -6.37 -20.66 -9.32
C ASP A 97 -6.03 -21.48 -8.07
N PRO A 98 -5.80 -22.80 -8.22
CA PRO A 98 -5.43 -23.69 -7.11
C PRO A 98 -4.12 -23.31 -6.40
N ASN A 99 -3.30 -22.46 -7.01
CA ASN A 99 -2.06 -21.94 -6.40
C ASN A 99 -2.22 -20.62 -5.70
N SER A 100 -3.45 -20.11 -5.57
CA SER A 100 -3.71 -18.84 -4.90
C SER A 100 -3.27 -18.87 -3.43
N ALA A 101 -2.85 -17.70 -2.95
CA ALA A 101 -2.44 -17.50 -1.57
C ALA A 101 -3.34 -16.47 -0.89
N VAL A 102 -3.54 -16.64 0.40
CA VAL A 102 -4.24 -15.66 1.26
C VAL A 102 -3.23 -14.95 2.13
N ALA A 103 -3.11 -13.64 1.99
CA ALA A 103 -2.31 -12.80 2.86
C ALA A 103 -3.21 -12.26 3.98
N LEU A 104 -3.02 -12.77 5.19
CA LEU A 104 -3.80 -12.37 6.36
C LEU A 104 -3.04 -11.33 7.18
N ARG A 105 -3.67 -10.20 7.43
CA ARG A 105 -3.23 -9.17 8.36
C ARG A 105 -4.22 -9.06 9.52
N ALA A 106 -3.71 -9.08 10.73
CA ALA A 106 -4.51 -8.89 11.93
C ALA A 106 -3.94 -7.75 12.76
N ASP A 107 -4.82 -6.95 13.34
CA ASP A 107 -4.44 -5.94 14.33
C ASP A 107 -3.88 -6.59 15.59
N SER A 108 -2.89 -5.96 16.23
CA SER A 108 -2.25 -6.47 17.45
C SER A 108 -3.19 -6.57 18.65
N LYS A 109 -4.29 -5.82 18.64
CA LYS A 109 -5.31 -5.81 19.69
C LYS A 109 -6.46 -6.78 19.45
N LEU A 110 -6.42 -7.52 18.33
CA LEU A 110 -7.43 -8.51 17.98
C LEU A 110 -7.46 -9.64 19.02
N GLN A 111 -8.65 -10.09 19.38
CA GLN A 111 -8.81 -11.26 20.24
C GLN A 111 -8.30 -12.51 19.54
N TYR A 112 -7.49 -13.29 20.25
CA TYR A 112 -6.89 -14.51 19.71
C TYR A 112 -7.91 -15.49 19.10
N GLN A 113 -9.08 -15.64 19.73
CA GLN A 113 -10.13 -16.54 19.25
C GLN A 113 -10.61 -16.16 17.83
N GLN A 114 -10.84 -14.88 17.59
CA GLN A 114 -11.29 -14.39 16.28
C GLN A 114 -10.24 -14.62 15.18
N LEU A 115 -8.98 -14.50 15.54
CA LEU A 115 -7.87 -14.81 14.61
C LEU A 115 -7.86 -16.31 14.28
N VAL A 116 -8.04 -17.17 15.27
CA VAL A 116 -8.05 -18.61 15.10
C VAL A 116 -9.20 -19.05 14.19
N ASP A 117 -10.41 -18.50 14.38
CA ASP A 117 -11.57 -18.81 13.56
C ASP A 117 -11.32 -18.53 12.07
N VAL A 118 -10.68 -17.40 11.75
CA VAL A 118 -10.32 -17.05 10.36
C VAL A 118 -9.20 -17.96 9.84
N LEU A 119 -8.20 -18.26 10.66
CA LEU A 119 -7.11 -19.15 10.29
C LEU A 119 -7.60 -20.57 9.97
N ASP A 120 -8.52 -21.09 10.77
CA ASP A 120 -9.10 -22.42 10.54
C ASP A 120 -9.92 -22.47 9.25
N LEU A 121 -10.65 -21.39 8.95
CA LEU A 121 -11.38 -21.27 7.71
C LEU A 121 -10.45 -21.28 6.50
N ILE A 122 -9.35 -20.51 6.53
CA ILE A 122 -8.37 -20.47 5.45
C ILE A 122 -7.69 -21.84 5.28
N LYS A 123 -7.32 -22.51 6.38
CA LYS A 123 -6.73 -23.84 6.34
C LYS A 123 -7.68 -24.90 5.73
N LYS A 124 -8.96 -24.86 6.10
CA LYS A 124 -9.97 -25.77 5.56
C LYS A 124 -10.18 -25.59 4.06
N SER A 125 -10.01 -24.38 3.54
CA SER A 125 -10.12 -24.11 2.10
C SER A 125 -8.91 -24.60 1.28
N GLY A 126 -7.81 -25.00 1.93
CA GLY A 126 -6.60 -25.49 1.27
C GLY A 126 -5.72 -24.38 0.65
N ALA A 127 -6.06 -23.13 0.85
CA ALA A 127 -5.29 -21.99 0.34
C ALA A 127 -3.93 -21.87 1.06
N LYS A 128 -2.92 -21.41 0.33
CA LYS A 128 -1.61 -21.11 0.92
C LYS A 128 -1.73 -19.87 1.78
N LEU A 129 -1.38 -19.98 3.06
CA LEU A 129 -1.49 -18.89 4.03
C LEU A 129 -0.17 -18.13 4.17
N GLY A 130 -0.18 -16.83 3.96
CA GLY A 130 0.86 -15.90 4.35
C GLY A 130 0.37 -15.01 5.50
N LEU A 131 1.09 -14.97 6.61
CA LEU A 131 0.82 -14.07 7.71
C LEU A 131 1.68 -12.81 7.55
N ALA A 132 1.05 -11.64 7.46
CA ALA A 132 1.71 -10.36 7.50
C ALA A 132 1.52 -9.75 8.89
N THR A 133 2.57 -9.71 9.69
CA THR A 133 2.58 -8.98 10.96
C THR A 133 3.14 -7.59 10.72
N THR A 134 2.43 -6.56 11.17
CA THR A 134 3.01 -5.23 11.28
C THR A 134 3.98 -5.24 12.47
N PRO A 135 5.28 -4.95 12.27
CA PRO A 135 6.16 -4.76 13.43
C PRO A 135 5.65 -3.58 14.25
N ASN A 136 5.48 -3.82 15.54
CA ASN A 136 5.17 -2.77 16.51
C ASN A 136 6.32 -1.76 16.50
N GLN A 137 6.03 -0.51 16.14
CA GLN A 137 6.89 0.63 16.46
C GLN A 137 6.59 1.11 17.86
#